data_d3eee7f470561ac0ba6e4be6221d39f6
#
_entry.id   d3eee7f470561ac0ba6e4be6221d39f6
#
_cell.length_a   1.000
_cell.length_b   1.000
_cell.length_c   1.000
_cell.angle_alpha   90.00
_cell.angle_beta   90.00
_cell.angle_gamma   90.00
#
_symmetry.space_group_name_H-M   'P 1'
#
loop_
_entity.id
_entity.type
_entity.pdbx_description
1 polymer ?
#
loop_
_entity_poly.entity_id
_entity_poly.type
_entity_poly.pdbx_seq_one_letter_code
_entity_poly.pdbx_strand_id
1 'polypeptide(L)'
;ESYGLELQTNWKPNDEYAFGFGYTRTESYDGTTCDNPDSTAGPGSAACNDEMNVRVPRHQVNLIGTKIFSNNLSQTLKLKYVGERRDYGNINNGFEDVILSNYVVVDLVTNYKLFDTYNLNISAKNILDARYSDAYEYKAPGRAINFMLKKNY
;
A
#
# COMPACT_ATOMS: atom_id res chain seq x y z
N GLU A 1 18.96 11.09 0.06
CA GLU A 1 19.01 10.60 -1.33
C GLU A 1 17.91 9.57 -1.56
N SER A 2 17.28 9.60 -2.74
CA SER A 2 16.23 8.61 -3.07
C SER A 2 16.34 8.22 -4.55
N TYR A 3 16.25 6.91 -4.81
CA TYR A 3 16.21 6.36 -6.16
C TYR A 3 15.36 5.08 -6.18
N GLY A 4 14.88 4.69 -7.35
CA GLY A 4 14.03 3.51 -7.44
C GLY A 4 13.69 3.08 -8.85
N LEU A 5 12.92 2.02 -8.92
CA LEU A 5 12.37 1.46 -10.14
C LEU A 5 10.86 1.33 -9.99
N GLU A 6 10.12 1.79 -10.98
CA GLU A 6 8.69 1.57 -11.09
C GLU A 6 8.37 0.81 -12.38
N LEU A 7 7.58 -0.25 -12.25
CA LEU A 7 7.06 -1.03 -13.36
C LEU A 7 5.55 -1.05 -13.27
N GLN A 8 4.88 -0.64 -14.34
CA GLN A 8 3.43 -0.71 -14.43
C GLN A 8 3.01 -1.33 -15.76
N THR A 9 2.02 -2.21 -15.70
CA THR A 9 1.43 -2.80 -16.90
C THR A 9 -0.07 -3.00 -16.72
N ASN A 10 -0.80 -2.87 -17.83
CA ASN A 10 -2.22 -3.15 -17.90
C ASN A 10 -2.45 -4.12 -19.07
N TRP A 11 -3.24 -5.13 -18.84
CA TRP A 11 -3.56 -6.14 -19.84
C TRP A 11 -5.05 -6.40 -19.89
N LYS A 12 -5.63 -6.28 -21.07
CA LYS A 12 -7.05 -6.54 -21.33
C LYS A 12 -7.16 -7.58 -22.44
N PRO A 13 -7.21 -8.88 -22.08
CA PRO A 13 -7.26 -9.97 -23.07
C PRO A 13 -8.54 -9.98 -23.89
N ASN A 14 -9.65 -9.51 -23.32
CA ASN A 14 -10.97 -9.39 -23.94
C ASN A 14 -11.83 -8.38 -23.19
N ASP A 15 -13.11 -8.27 -23.55
CA ASP A 15 -14.03 -7.33 -22.92
C ASP A 15 -14.49 -7.74 -21.52
N GLU A 16 -14.31 -9.00 -21.15
CA GLU A 16 -14.73 -9.52 -19.84
C GLU A 16 -13.65 -9.37 -18.76
N TYR A 17 -12.37 -9.34 -19.14
CA TYR A 17 -11.25 -9.34 -18.19
C TYR A 17 -10.33 -8.15 -18.39
N ALA A 18 -9.93 -7.55 -17.29
CA ALA A 18 -8.89 -6.54 -17.25
C ALA A 18 -7.98 -6.78 -16.04
N PHE A 19 -6.67 -6.67 -16.22
CA PHE A 19 -5.67 -6.87 -15.19
C PHE A 19 -4.72 -5.68 -15.16
N GLY A 20 -4.33 -5.28 -13.97
CA GLY A 20 -3.30 -4.29 -13.72
C GLY A 20 -2.25 -4.85 -12.76
N PHE A 21 -1.00 -4.58 -13.04
CA PHE A 21 0.13 -4.88 -12.18
C PHE A 21 0.97 -3.62 -12.01
N GLY A 22 1.36 -3.34 -10.78
CA GLY A 22 2.30 -2.30 -10.43
C GLY A 22 3.32 -2.84 -9.44
N TYR A 23 4.59 -2.58 -9.68
CA TYR A 23 5.69 -2.86 -8.77
C TYR A 23 6.54 -1.63 -8.61
N THR A 24 6.84 -1.27 -7.37
CA THR A 24 7.75 -0.18 -7.03
C THR A 24 8.84 -0.71 -6.11
N ARG A 25 10.08 -0.44 -6.48
CA ARG A 25 11.24 -0.56 -5.59
C ARG A 25 11.78 0.83 -5.30
N THR A 26 11.90 1.16 -4.02
CA THR A 26 12.41 2.46 -3.57
C THR A 26 13.57 2.23 -2.61
N GLU A 27 14.68 2.88 -2.89
CA GLU A 27 15.79 3.04 -1.95
C GLU A 27 15.80 4.53 -1.57
N SER A 28 15.62 4.84 -0.30
CA SER A 28 15.55 6.20 0.18
C SER A 28 16.30 6.31 1.50
N TYR A 29 17.28 7.19 1.53
CA TYR A 29 18.20 7.35 2.66
C TYR A 29 18.18 8.78 3.16
N ASP A 30 18.22 8.94 4.48
CA ASP A 30 18.39 10.23 5.11
C ASP A 30 19.91 10.53 5.22
N GLY A 31 20.39 11.47 4.40
CA GLY A 31 21.78 11.90 4.41
C GLY A 31 22.09 12.91 5.53
N THR A 32 21.10 13.32 6.34
CA THR A 32 21.26 14.40 7.33
C THR A 32 21.83 13.91 8.66
N THR A 33 21.84 12.62 8.92
CA THR A 33 22.43 12.06 10.16
C THR A 33 23.94 12.24 10.25
N CYS A 34 24.60 12.61 9.16
CA CYS A 34 26.03 12.92 9.11
C CYS A 34 26.38 14.40 9.36
N ASP A 35 25.38 15.27 9.35
CA ASP A 35 25.55 16.74 9.52
C ASP A 35 25.35 17.20 10.97
N ASN A 36 25.39 16.28 11.96
CA ASN A 36 25.39 16.71 13.35
C ASN A 36 26.71 17.45 13.65
N PRO A 37 26.68 18.79 13.86
CA PRO A 37 27.89 19.60 14.09
C PRO A 37 28.65 19.18 15.37
N ASP A 38 28.00 18.38 16.24
CA ASP A 38 28.62 17.87 17.48
C ASP A 38 29.24 16.45 17.28
N SER A 39 29.05 15.83 16.10
CA SER A 39 29.68 14.54 15.82
C SER A 39 31.10 14.79 15.32
N THR A 40 32.10 14.20 15.99
CA THR A 40 33.51 14.16 15.52
C THR A 40 33.68 13.24 14.30
N ALA A 41 32.59 12.68 13.78
CA ALA A 41 32.52 11.81 12.62
C ALA A 41 32.23 12.64 11.37
N GLY A 42 33.21 12.79 10.50
CA GLY A 42 33.04 13.47 9.20
C GLY A 42 32.24 12.61 8.19
N PRO A 43 31.82 13.24 7.05
CA PRO A 43 31.18 12.53 5.96
C PRO A 43 31.98 11.31 5.52
N GLY A 44 31.35 10.15 5.41
CA GLY A 44 31.98 8.89 5.03
C GLY A 44 32.63 8.11 6.18
N SER A 45 32.47 8.52 7.45
CA SER A 45 32.87 7.70 8.59
C SER A 45 31.88 6.57 8.80
N ALA A 46 32.37 5.45 9.39
CA ALA A 46 31.50 4.29 9.73
C ALA A 46 30.37 4.63 10.74
N ALA A 47 30.40 5.82 11.32
CA ALA A 47 29.34 6.34 12.20
C ALA A 47 28.23 7.07 11.42
N CYS A 48 28.45 7.37 10.15
CA CYS A 48 27.45 7.89 9.23
C CYS A 48 26.78 6.73 8.53
N ASN A 49 25.90 6.01 9.21
CA ASN A 49 25.04 5.05 8.55
C ASN A 49 24.00 5.81 7.75
N ASP A 50 24.03 5.65 6.42
CA ASP A 50 22.90 6.05 5.56
C ASP A 50 21.68 5.22 5.97
N GLU A 51 20.92 5.76 6.90
CA GLU A 51 19.74 5.07 7.39
C GLU A 51 18.58 5.25 6.39
N MET A 52 17.87 4.17 6.13
CA MET A 52 16.68 4.24 5.29
C MET A 52 15.66 5.20 5.90
N ASN A 53 15.10 6.06 5.06
CA ASN A 53 14.01 6.94 5.46
C ASN A 53 12.87 6.13 6.07
N VAL A 54 12.31 6.67 7.16
CA VAL A 54 11.20 6.04 7.86
C VAL A 54 9.94 6.00 6.98
N ARG A 55 9.15 4.95 7.14
CA ARG A 55 7.86 4.72 6.46
C ARG A 55 7.97 4.55 4.94
N VAL A 56 9.17 4.36 4.42
CA VAL A 56 9.39 4.09 3.00
C VAL A 56 9.64 2.60 2.82
N PRO A 57 8.68 1.81 2.31
CA PRO A 57 8.90 0.40 2.03
C PRO A 57 9.79 0.23 0.80
N ARG A 58 10.76 -0.69 0.87
CA ARG A 58 11.61 -1.03 -0.30
C ARG A 58 10.83 -1.60 -1.46
N HIS A 59 9.80 -2.36 -1.16
CA HIS A 59 9.01 -3.07 -2.18
C HIS A 59 7.53 -2.83 -1.97
N GLN A 60 6.85 -2.47 -3.04
CA GLN A 60 5.39 -2.43 -3.10
C GLN A 60 4.91 -3.15 -4.34
N VAL A 61 3.81 -3.91 -4.21
CA VAL A 61 3.13 -4.56 -5.33
C VAL A 61 1.66 -4.22 -5.27
N ASN A 62 1.10 -3.86 -6.41
CA ASN A 62 -0.34 -3.67 -6.57
C ASN A 62 -0.81 -4.58 -7.71
N LEU A 63 -1.83 -5.40 -7.44
CA LEU A 63 -2.51 -6.21 -8.43
C LEU A 63 -3.97 -5.81 -8.46
N ILE A 64 -4.52 -5.67 -9.65
CA ILE A 64 -5.94 -5.40 -9.87
C ILE A 64 -6.42 -6.39 -10.93
N GLY A 65 -7.50 -7.10 -10.62
CA GLY A 65 -8.19 -7.98 -11.58
C GLY A 65 -9.66 -7.62 -11.62
N THR A 66 -10.19 -7.30 -12.79
CA THR A 66 -11.61 -7.05 -13.00
C THR A 66 -12.19 -8.14 -13.90
N LYS A 67 -13.34 -8.69 -13.51
CA LYS A 67 -14.16 -9.57 -14.33
C LYS A 67 -15.55 -8.97 -14.50
N ILE A 68 -16.00 -8.90 -15.74
CA ILE A 68 -17.36 -8.56 -16.13
C ILE A 68 -18.09 -9.88 -16.37
N PHE A 69 -19.07 -10.21 -15.54
CA PHE A 69 -19.86 -11.44 -15.64
C PHE A 69 -21.06 -11.27 -16.56
N SER A 70 -21.58 -10.06 -16.65
CA SER A 70 -22.69 -9.67 -17.52
C SER A 70 -22.70 -8.15 -17.67
N ASN A 71 -23.60 -7.63 -18.52
CA ASN A 71 -23.81 -6.18 -18.66
C ASN A 71 -24.20 -5.48 -17.34
N ASN A 72 -24.66 -6.26 -16.37
CA ASN A 72 -25.15 -5.74 -15.09
C ASN A 72 -24.23 -6.06 -13.90
N LEU A 73 -23.26 -6.98 -14.03
CA LEU A 73 -22.46 -7.43 -12.91
C LEU A 73 -20.97 -7.42 -13.27
N SER A 74 -20.19 -6.71 -12.48
CA SER A 74 -18.74 -6.78 -12.51
C SER A 74 -18.15 -6.89 -11.11
N GLN A 75 -17.00 -7.53 -11.01
CA GLN A 75 -16.21 -7.63 -9.79
C GLN A 75 -14.78 -7.23 -10.04
N THR A 76 -14.21 -6.50 -9.08
CA THR A 76 -12.80 -6.11 -9.08
C THR A 76 -12.15 -6.58 -7.79
N LEU A 77 -11.13 -7.40 -7.92
CA LEU A 77 -10.24 -7.80 -6.84
C LEU A 77 -8.99 -6.90 -6.88
N LYS A 78 -8.61 -6.37 -5.72
CA LYS A 78 -7.38 -5.59 -5.56
C LYS A 78 -6.52 -6.24 -4.49
N LEU A 79 -5.25 -6.41 -4.78
CA LEU A 79 -4.25 -6.86 -3.82
C LEU A 79 -3.16 -5.81 -3.73
N LYS A 80 -2.83 -5.43 -2.50
CA LYS A 80 -1.71 -4.54 -2.18
C LYS A 80 -0.76 -5.28 -1.24
N TYR A 81 0.48 -5.43 -1.65
CA TYR A 81 1.59 -5.83 -0.79
C TYR A 81 2.45 -4.62 -0.48
N VAL A 82 2.84 -4.48 0.77
CA VAL A 82 3.80 -3.47 1.24
C VAL A 82 4.88 -4.20 2.03
N GLY A 83 6.12 -3.98 1.63
CA GLY A 83 7.30 -4.55 2.28
C GLY A 83 7.56 -3.97 3.66
N GLU A 84 8.54 -4.55 4.32
CA GLU A 84 9.04 -4.02 5.60
C GLU A 84 9.55 -2.60 5.43
N ARG A 85 9.40 -1.81 6.49
CA ARG A 85 9.85 -0.42 6.56
C ARG A 85 10.20 -0.04 7.98
N ARG A 86 11.18 0.82 8.11
CA ARG A 86 11.59 1.42 9.37
C ARG A 86 10.59 2.49 9.81
N ASP A 87 10.40 2.67 11.11
CA ASP A 87 9.72 3.83 11.70
C ASP A 87 10.42 4.25 13.00
N TYR A 88 10.15 5.45 13.45
CA TYR A 88 10.64 5.90 14.75
C TYR A 88 9.85 5.23 15.86
N GLY A 89 10.59 4.76 16.88
CA GLY A 89 9.98 4.40 18.15
C GLY A 89 9.49 5.62 18.94
N ASN A 90 8.99 5.34 20.12
CA ASN A 90 8.52 6.36 21.04
C ASN A 90 9.05 6.10 22.47
N ILE A 91 8.53 6.86 23.46
CA ILE A 91 8.96 6.72 24.85
C ILE A 91 8.76 5.30 25.42
N ASN A 92 7.80 4.54 24.91
CA ASN A 92 7.50 3.19 25.40
C ASN A 92 8.59 2.17 25.05
N ASN A 93 9.34 2.43 23.98
CA ASN A 93 10.47 1.59 23.55
C ASN A 93 11.82 2.31 23.64
N GLY A 94 11.93 3.39 24.41
CA GLY A 94 13.16 4.16 24.59
C GLY A 94 13.59 4.95 23.35
N PHE A 95 12.66 5.26 22.43
CA PHE A 95 12.92 5.92 21.15
C PHE A 95 13.80 5.12 20.18
N GLU A 96 13.95 3.81 20.41
CA GLU A 96 14.63 2.93 19.46
C GLU A 96 13.81 2.77 18.17
N ASP A 97 14.49 2.67 17.05
CA ASP A 97 13.84 2.40 15.76
C ASP A 97 13.10 1.07 15.76
N VAL A 98 11.98 1.04 15.06
CA VAL A 98 11.15 -0.16 14.93
C VAL A 98 11.01 -0.55 13.46
N ILE A 99 10.97 -1.86 13.22
CA ILE A 99 10.66 -2.40 11.90
C ILE A 99 9.17 -2.74 11.87
N LEU A 100 8.46 -2.03 11.01
CA LEU A 100 7.08 -2.37 10.68
C LEU A 100 7.08 -3.53 9.69
N SER A 101 6.44 -4.63 10.08
CA SER A 101 6.35 -5.84 9.26
C SER A 101 5.65 -5.58 7.93
N ASN A 102 5.99 -6.38 6.94
CA ASN A 102 5.28 -6.41 5.68
C ASN A 102 3.81 -6.85 5.86
N TYR A 103 2.97 -6.51 4.91
CA TYR A 103 1.58 -6.94 4.91
C TYR A 103 1.00 -7.07 3.50
N VAL A 104 -0.11 -7.82 3.43
CA VAL A 104 -0.95 -7.92 2.24
C VAL A 104 -2.37 -7.52 2.61
N VAL A 105 -2.96 -6.63 1.82
CA VAL A 105 -4.38 -6.28 1.90
C VAL A 105 -5.07 -6.69 0.62
N VAL A 106 -6.24 -7.30 0.77
CA VAL A 106 -7.08 -7.70 -0.36
C VAL A 106 -8.46 -7.06 -0.22
N ASP A 107 -8.88 -6.36 -1.26
CA ASP A 107 -10.19 -5.73 -1.36
C ASP A 107 -10.99 -6.34 -2.51
N LEU A 108 -12.29 -6.51 -2.31
CA LEU A 108 -13.23 -6.93 -3.35
C LEU A 108 -14.30 -5.85 -3.55
N VAL A 109 -14.49 -5.44 -4.79
CA VAL A 109 -15.53 -4.49 -5.17
C VAL A 109 -16.47 -5.16 -6.16
N THR A 110 -17.76 -5.19 -5.85
CA THR A 110 -18.83 -5.68 -6.72
C THR A 110 -19.70 -4.52 -7.15
N ASN A 111 -19.87 -4.34 -8.45
CA ASN A 111 -20.80 -3.40 -9.02
C ASN A 111 -21.96 -4.16 -9.65
N TYR A 112 -23.18 -3.81 -9.28
CA TYR A 112 -24.38 -4.40 -9.80
C TYR A 112 -25.38 -3.33 -10.25
N LYS A 113 -25.77 -3.39 -11.55
CA LYS A 113 -26.73 -2.49 -12.14
C LYS A 113 -28.14 -3.07 -11.97
N LEU A 114 -28.98 -2.38 -11.22
CA LEU A 114 -30.37 -2.73 -10.94
C LEU A 114 -31.31 -1.92 -11.83
N PHE A 115 -32.13 -2.58 -12.62
CA PHE A 115 -33.22 -1.97 -13.39
C PHE A 115 -32.80 -0.73 -14.23
N ASP A 116 -31.62 -0.75 -14.81
CA ASP A 116 -31.04 0.34 -15.61
C ASP A 116 -30.91 1.71 -14.90
N THR A 117 -31.60 1.90 -13.80
CA THR A 117 -31.72 3.17 -13.07
C THR A 117 -30.82 3.22 -11.83
N TYR A 118 -30.51 2.09 -11.20
CA TYR A 118 -29.76 2.06 -9.96
C TYR A 118 -28.46 1.30 -10.12
N ASN A 119 -27.39 1.81 -9.53
CA ASN A 119 -26.12 1.12 -9.39
C ASN A 119 -25.86 0.82 -7.92
N LEU A 120 -25.75 -0.45 -7.57
CA LEU A 120 -25.34 -0.93 -6.27
C LEU A 120 -23.83 -1.23 -6.31
N ASN A 121 -23.07 -0.57 -5.46
CA ASN A 121 -21.65 -0.87 -5.22
C ASN A 121 -21.51 -1.47 -3.84
N ILE A 122 -20.90 -2.66 -3.76
CA ILE A 122 -20.56 -3.33 -2.51
C ILE A 122 -19.04 -3.44 -2.48
N SER A 123 -18.42 -2.88 -1.46
CA SER A 123 -16.97 -2.96 -1.30
C SER A 123 -16.61 -3.62 0.02
N ALA A 124 -15.98 -4.79 -0.05
CA ALA A 124 -15.37 -5.47 1.09
C ALA A 124 -13.88 -5.14 1.12
N LYS A 125 -13.44 -4.41 2.13
CA LYS A 125 -12.06 -3.98 2.33
C LYS A 125 -11.37 -4.89 3.33
N ASN A 126 -10.08 -5.15 3.07
CA ASN A 126 -9.24 -5.98 3.93
C ASN A 126 -9.91 -7.33 4.25
N ILE A 127 -10.35 -8.06 3.21
CA ILE A 127 -11.13 -9.31 3.38
C ILE A 127 -10.37 -10.40 4.14
N LEU A 128 -9.04 -10.36 4.12
CA LEU A 128 -8.17 -11.26 4.88
C LEU A 128 -8.02 -10.88 6.35
N ASP A 129 -8.60 -9.74 6.75
CA ASP A 129 -8.48 -9.17 8.11
C ASP A 129 -7.03 -9.02 8.56
N ALA A 130 -6.17 -8.62 7.64
CA ALA A 130 -4.76 -8.38 7.92
C ALA A 130 -4.61 -7.29 8.98
N ARG A 131 -3.82 -7.58 10.01
CA ARG A 131 -3.49 -6.60 11.05
C ARG A 131 -2.15 -5.98 10.70
N TYR A 132 -2.15 -4.69 10.41
CA TYR A 132 -0.97 -3.96 10.04
C TYR A 132 -0.99 -2.53 10.58
N SER A 133 0.15 -1.87 10.51
CA SER A 133 0.31 -0.45 10.86
C SER A 133 1.10 0.23 9.76
N ASP A 134 0.66 1.38 9.30
CA ASP A 134 1.41 2.22 8.37
C ASP A 134 2.40 3.14 9.08
N ALA A 135 2.19 3.36 10.38
CA ALA A 135 3.12 4.01 11.29
C ALA A 135 3.10 3.27 12.63
N TYR A 136 4.19 3.36 13.39
CA TYR A 136 4.31 2.71 14.70
C TYR A 136 3.16 3.13 15.62
N GLU A 137 2.54 2.14 16.30
CA GLU A 137 1.35 2.27 17.15
C GLU A 137 0.04 2.69 16.45
N TYR A 138 0.06 3.08 15.18
CA TYR A 138 -1.15 3.40 14.44
C TYR A 138 -1.65 2.18 13.66
N LYS A 139 -2.57 1.44 14.27
CA LYS A 139 -3.19 0.26 13.66
C LYS A 139 -4.13 0.68 12.54
N ALA A 140 -3.97 0.06 11.39
CA ALA A 140 -4.90 0.23 10.27
C ALA A 140 -6.27 -0.42 10.58
N PRO A 141 -7.34 0.05 9.94
CA PRO A 141 -8.66 -0.56 10.06
C PRO A 141 -8.64 -2.03 9.64
N GLY A 142 -9.34 -2.87 10.40
CA GLY A 142 -9.61 -4.25 10.03
C GLY A 142 -10.59 -4.36 8.87
N ARG A 143 -11.20 -5.55 8.72
CA ARG A 143 -12.19 -5.82 7.68
C ARG A 143 -13.38 -4.85 7.76
N ALA A 144 -13.80 -4.33 6.62
CA ALA A 144 -14.96 -3.46 6.51
C ALA A 144 -15.78 -3.78 5.26
N ILE A 145 -17.11 -3.65 5.36
CA ILE A 145 -18.01 -3.79 4.22
C ILE A 145 -18.79 -2.47 4.09
N ASN A 146 -18.80 -1.93 2.89
CA ASN A 146 -19.51 -0.70 2.55
C ASN A 146 -20.49 -0.96 1.43
N PHE A 147 -21.66 -0.32 1.52
CA PHE A 147 -22.71 -0.37 0.51
C PHE A 147 -22.99 1.05 0.02
N MET A 148 -23.08 1.21 -1.28
CA MET A 148 -23.48 2.47 -1.92
C MET A 148 -24.53 2.20 -3.01
N LEU A 149 -25.68 2.84 -2.90
CA LEU A 149 -26.71 2.81 -3.92
C LEU A 149 -26.78 4.20 -4.59
N LYS A 150 -26.58 4.21 -5.90
CA LYS A 150 -26.68 5.43 -6.73
C LYS A 150 -27.81 5.30 -7.71
N LYS A 151 -28.69 6.32 -7.75
CA LYS A 151 -29.73 6.47 -8.79
C LYS A 151 -29.18 7.31 -9.95
N ASN A 152 -29.33 6.82 -11.16
CA ASN A 152 -29.07 7.61 -12.38
C ASN A 152 -30.41 8.22 -12.85
N TYR A 153 -30.38 9.49 -13.20
CA TYR A 153 -31.54 10.24 -13.70
C TYR A 153 -31.46 10.36 -15.22
#